data_effdd787d1887a1d43ee5832dab72afa
#
_entry.id   effdd787d1887a1d43ee5832dab72afa
#
_cell.length_a   1.000
_cell.length_b   1.000
_cell.length_c   1.000
_cell.angle_alpha   90.00
_cell.angle_beta   90.00
_cell.angle_gamma   90.00
#
_symmetry.space_group_name_H-M   'P 1'
#
loop_
_entity.id
_entity.type
_entity.pdbx_description
1 polymer ?
#
loop_
_entity_poly.entity_id
_entity_poly.type
_entity_poly.pdbx_seq_one_letter_code
_entity_poly.pdbx_strand_id
1 'polypeptide(L)'
;MAVSEQQQNIAIDPPRGPRARTRKLMLETAVALMQAGQTPSVSDVAEAAKVSRATAYRYFPSQAALVHAVVDAGLGPILEWRSDSDDAETRVRDLLAVSMPRIAEFQATFRASLKLSLEQWAQRRAGTLGNEPAFKRGHRVDVLQAAIAPLRDTLGEAGFRRLAQALSLSYGLELLLVLQDIWGLEFDEAQDVAQWTTGALIRAAIAEAPPRKTRETKSTGRRRSEQ
;
A
#
# COMPACT_ATOMS: atom_id res chain seq x y z
N MET A 1 -28.32 -1.44 -16.50
CA MET A 1 -28.58 -1.89 -15.12
C MET A 1 -27.25 -1.93 -14.40
N ALA A 2 -27.01 -0.92 -13.58
CA ALA A 2 -25.75 -0.76 -12.82
C ALA A 2 -25.92 -1.50 -11.50
N VAL A 3 -25.03 -2.46 -11.24
CA VAL A 3 -24.94 -3.13 -9.93
C VAL A 3 -23.95 -2.32 -9.09
N SER A 4 -24.48 -1.58 -8.13
CA SER A 4 -23.73 -0.90 -7.08
C SER A 4 -23.08 -1.95 -6.17
N GLU A 5 -21.77 -2.15 -6.28
CA GLU A 5 -20.99 -2.79 -5.24
C GLU A 5 -20.71 -1.76 -4.11
N GLN A 6 -21.60 -1.75 -3.14
CA GLN A 6 -21.30 -1.16 -1.82
C GLN A 6 -20.27 -2.06 -1.13
N GLN A 7 -19.01 -1.67 -1.20
CA GLN A 7 -17.99 -2.17 -0.27
C GLN A 7 -18.35 -1.64 1.13
N GLN A 8 -19.00 -2.49 1.91
CA GLN A 8 -19.16 -2.27 3.35
C GLN A 8 -17.79 -2.35 4.01
N ASN A 9 -17.22 -1.17 4.28
CA ASN A 9 -16.05 -1.02 5.13
C ASN A 9 -16.53 -1.29 6.58
N ILE A 10 -16.55 -2.56 6.98
CA ILE A 10 -16.84 -2.95 8.36
C ILE A 10 -15.58 -2.62 9.16
N ALA A 11 -15.57 -1.46 9.81
CA ALA A 11 -14.66 -1.18 10.91
C ALA A 11 -14.96 -2.18 12.03
N ILE A 12 -14.26 -3.31 12.02
CA ILE A 12 -14.34 -4.30 13.10
C ILE A 12 -13.53 -3.72 14.26
N ASP A 13 -14.25 -3.17 15.26
CA ASP A 13 -13.68 -2.86 16.58
C ASP A 13 -12.84 -4.06 17.04
N PRO A 14 -11.57 -3.89 17.45
CA PRO A 14 -10.70 -5.03 17.73
C PRO A 14 -11.35 -5.91 18.80
N PRO A 15 -11.57 -7.20 18.55
CA PRO A 15 -12.33 -8.05 19.44
C PRO A 15 -11.66 -8.09 20.82
N ARG A 16 -12.35 -7.64 21.87
CA ARG A 16 -11.89 -7.71 23.24
C ARG A 16 -12.12 -9.11 23.80
N GLY A 17 -11.18 -9.63 24.62
CA GLY A 17 -11.32 -10.92 25.28
C GLY A 17 -10.48 -12.07 24.68
N PRO A 18 -10.79 -13.34 24.99
CA PRO A 18 -10.00 -14.51 24.59
C PRO A 18 -9.79 -14.64 23.08
N ARG A 19 -10.80 -14.26 22.29
CA ARG A 19 -10.74 -14.30 20.82
C ARG A 19 -9.68 -13.33 20.28
N ALA A 20 -9.59 -12.10 20.82
CA ALA A 20 -8.58 -11.13 20.43
C ALA A 20 -7.17 -11.62 20.73
N ARG A 21 -6.99 -12.23 21.91
CA ARG A 21 -5.70 -12.79 22.33
C ARG A 21 -5.24 -13.92 21.40
N THR A 22 -6.13 -14.84 21.04
CA THR A 22 -5.81 -15.92 20.11
C THR A 22 -5.44 -15.39 18.73
N ARG A 23 -6.20 -14.42 18.18
CA ARG A 23 -5.89 -13.80 16.89
C ARG A 23 -4.53 -13.09 16.92
N LYS A 24 -4.26 -12.33 17.97
CA LYS A 24 -2.99 -11.65 18.18
C LYS A 24 -1.82 -12.63 18.25
N LEU A 25 -1.93 -13.70 19.06
CA LEU A 25 -0.94 -14.75 19.14
C LEU A 25 -0.63 -15.37 17.78
N MET A 26 -1.64 -15.68 16.98
CA MET A 26 -1.44 -16.24 15.65
C MET A 26 -0.75 -15.25 14.69
N LEU A 27 -1.07 -13.95 14.76
CA LEU A 27 -0.39 -12.94 13.95
C LEU A 27 1.08 -12.79 14.37
N GLU A 28 1.37 -12.70 15.66
CA GLU A 28 2.74 -12.63 16.18
C GLU A 28 3.56 -13.86 15.80
N THR A 29 2.95 -15.05 15.87
CA THR A 29 3.58 -16.29 15.43
C THR A 29 3.85 -16.28 13.91
N ALA A 30 2.90 -15.82 13.10
CA ALA A 30 3.09 -15.71 11.66
C ALA A 30 4.19 -14.72 11.30
N VAL A 31 4.26 -13.56 11.96
CA VAL A 31 5.36 -12.59 11.81
C VAL A 31 6.70 -13.24 12.13
N ALA A 32 6.82 -13.95 13.25
CA ALA A 32 8.06 -14.60 13.65
C ALA A 32 8.53 -15.64 12.62
N LEU A 33 7.61 -16.47 12.10
CA LEU A 33 7.92 -17.45 11.04
C LEU A 33 8.35 -16.75 9.74
N MET A 34 7.71 -15.66 9.36
CA MET A 34 8.09 -14.89 8.17
C MET A 34 9.44 -14.19 8.36
N GLN A 35 9.75 -13.68 9.55
CA GLN A 35 11.06 -13.11 9.86
C GLN A 35 12.17 -14.17 9.81
N ALA A 36 11.84 -15.43 10.09
CA ALA A 36 12.73 -16.57 9.87
C ALA A 36 12.81 -17.03 8.40
N GLY A 37 12.29 -16.25 7.44
CA GLY A 37 12.35 -16.52 5.99
C GLY A 37 11.31 -17.53 5.47
N GLN A 38 10.35 -17.92 6.30
CA GLN A 38 9.30 -18.88 5.90
C GLN A 38 8.12 -18.16 5.23
N THR A 39 7.33 -18.94 4.48
CA THR A 39 6.01 -18.49 3.97
C THR A 39 4.94 -19.42 4.56
N PRO A 40 4.55 -19.23 5.85
CA PRO A 40 3.77 -20.19 6.58
C PRO A 40 2.33 -20.31 6.03
N SER A 41 1.80 -21.52 6.02
CA SER A 41 0.38 -21.79 5.86
C SER A 41 -0.38 -21.49 7.18
N VAL A 42 -1.71 -21.45 7.10
CA VAL A 42 -2.55 -21.33 8.31
C VAL A 42 -2.33 -22.50 9.26
N SER A 43 -2.04 -23.69 8.72
CA SER A 43 -1.74 -24.89 9.53
C SER A 43 -0.41 -24.78 10.25
N ASP A 44 0.64 -24.27 9.60
CA ASP A 44 1.96 -24.10 10.21
C ASP A 44 1.89 -23.09 11.38
N VAL A 45 1.15 -22.01 11.18
CA VAL A 45 0.92 -21.01 12.26
C VAL A 45 0.09 -21.61 13.40
N ALA A 46 -0.93 -22.43 13.09
CA ALA A 46 -1.73 -23.10 14.11
C ALA A 46 -0.89 -24.01 14.98
N GLU A 47 0.01 -24.81 14.37
CA GLU A 47 0.92 -25.71 15.07
C GLU A 47 1.91 -24.95 15.96
N ALA A 48 2.57 -23.94 15.40
CA ALA A 48 3.55 -23.13 16.12
C ALA A 48 2.90 -22.33 17.28
N ALA A 49 1.68 -21.82 17.09
CA ALA A 49 0.92 -21.09 18.11
C ALA A 49 0.20 -22.01 19.12
N LYS A 50 0.28 -23.34 18.96
CA LYS A 50 -0.46 -24.34 19.76
C LYS A 50 -1.97 -24.10 19.78
N VAL A 51 -2.54 -23.72 18.63
CA VAL A 51 -3.96 -23.52 18.40
C VAL A 51 -4.49 -24.62 17.51
N SER A 52 -5.71 -25.09 17.75
CA SER A 52 -6.30 -26.11 16.86
C SER A 52 -6.48 -25.56 15.42
N ARG A 53 -6.27 -26.40 14.40
CA ARG A 53 -6.47 -26.03 12.99
C ARG A 53 -7.86 -25.45 12.74
N ALA A 54 -8.91 -26.05 13.32
CA ALA A 54 -10.29 -25.56 13.19
C ALA A 54 -10.43 -24.12 13.73
N THR A 55 -9.77 -23.81 14.84
CA THR A 55 -9.74 -22.45 15.38
C THR A 55 -8.98 -21.52 14.48
N ALA A 56 -7.83 -21.92 13.96
CA ALA A 56 -6.99 -21.12 13.09
C ALA A 56 -7.72 -20.74 11.80
N TYR A 57 -8.31 -21.71 11.10
CA TYR A 57 -9.08 -21.44 9.87
C TYR A 57 -10.33 -20.59 10.08
N ARG A 58 -10.88 -20.54 11.29
CA ARG A 58 -11.96 -19.60 11.63
C ARG A 58 -11.50 -18.13 11.66
N TYR A 59 -10.22 -17.87 12.03
CA TYR A 59 -9.64 -16.53 12.01
C TYR A 59 -9.06 -16.15 10.65
N PHE A 60 -8.43 -17.11 10.00
CA PHE A 60 -7.75 -16.93 8.72
C PHE A 60 -8.17 -18.07 7.78
N PRO A 61 -9.20 -17.87 6.97
CA PRO A 61 -9.78 -18.94 6.15
C PRO A 61 -8.87 -19.41 5.02
N SER A 62 -7.80 -18.65 4.72
CA SER A 62 -6.82 -18.98 3.70
C SER A 62 -5.43 -18.43 4.06
N GLN A 63 -4.39 -18.93 3.40
CA GLN A 63 -3.04 -18.37 3.52
C GLN A 63 -3.00 -16.90 3.08
N ALA A 64 -3.71 -16.56 2.00
CA ALA A 64 -3.82 -15.17 1.56
C ALA A 64 -4.41 -14.25 2.64
N ALA A 65 -5.47 -14.68 3.32
CA ALA A 65 -6.08 -13.92 4.43
C ALA A 65 -5.12 -13.75 5.62
N LEU A 66 -4.34 -14.79 5.95
CA LEU A 66 -3.32 -14.71 6.98
C LEU A 66 -2.24 -13.71 6.60
N VAL A 67 -1.66 -13.82 5.40
CA VAL A 67 -0.59 -12.95 4.91
C VAL A 67 -1.06 -11.50 4.81
N HIS A 68 -2.30 -11.24 4.35
CA HIS A 68 -2.89 -9.89 4.38
C HIS A 68 -2.89 -9.31 5.79
N ALA A 69 -3.39 -10.05 6.77
CA ALA A 69 -3.48 -9.56 8.14
C ALA A 69 -2.09 -9.31 8.77
N VAL A 70 -1.07 -10.08 8.40
CA VAL A 70 0.31 -9.86 8.83
C VAL A 70 0.90 -8.63 8.16
N VAL A 71 0.68 -8.45 6.86
CA VAL A 71 1.10 -7.27 6.10
C VAL A 71 0.44 -6.00 6.66
N ASP A 72 -0.87 -6.03 6.94
CA ASP A 72 -1.59 -4.90 7.54
C ASP A 72 -1.01 -4.53 8.91
N ALA A 73 -0.69 -5.52 9.75
CA ALA A 73 -0.03 -5.29 11.03
C ALA A 73 1.39 -4.70 10.85
N GLY A 74 2.14 -5.18 9.86
CA GLY A 74 3.46 -4.64 9.49
C GLY A 74 3.37 -3.20 8.97
N LEU A 75 2.39 -2.89 8.13
CA LEU A 75 2.18 -1.54 7.61
C LEU A 75 1.73 -0.56 8.69
N GLY A 76 0.85 -0.99 9.62
CA GLY A 76 0.45 -0.23 10.81
C GLY A 76 0.29 1.28 10.58
N PRO A 77 1.19 2.10 11.16
CA PRO A 77 1.11 3.56 11.08
C PRO A 77 1.13 4.14 9.65
N ILE A 78 1.65 3.40 8.65
CA ILE A 78 1.67 3.86 7.26
C ILE A 78 0.25 3.98 6.71
N LEU A 79 -0.65 3.07 7.10
CA LEU A 79 -2.05 3.09 6.65
C LEU A 79 -2.83 4.28 7.23
N GLU A 80 -2.39 4.77 8.39
CA GLU A 80 -2.98 5.91 9.09
C GLU A 80 -2.27 7.24 8.77
N TRP A 81 -1.23 7.19 7.91
CA TRP A 81 -0.44 8.38 7.58
C TRP A 81 -1.32 9.50 7.00
N ARG A 82 -1.08 10.71 7.48
CA ARG A 82 -1.70 11.96 7.00
C ARG A 82 -0.64 13.05 6.99
N SER A 83 -0.87 14.08 6.20
CA SER A 83 -0.04 15.28 6.16
C SER A 83 -0.92 16.49 5.93
N ASP A 84 -0.65 17.57 6.65
CA ASP A 84 -1.34 18.86 6.54
C ASP A 84 -0.65 19.80 5.52
N SER A 85 0.48 19.40 4.94
CA SER A 85 1.18 20.19 3.93
C SER A 85 0.39 20.25 2.62
N ASP A 86 0.37 21.41 1.98
CA ASP A 86 -0.16 21.59 0.62
C ASP A 86 0.91 21.33 -0.46
N ASP A 87 2.18 21.14 -0.08
CA ASP A 87 3.27 20.83 -0.98
C ASP A 87 3.45 19.32 -1.15
N ALA A 88 3.21 18.81 -2.36
CA ALA A 88 3.26 17.38 -2.66
C ALA A 88 4.66 16.77 -2.49
N GLU A 89 5.74 17.52 -2.76
CA GLU A 89 7.11 17.02 -2.56
C GLU A 89 7.40 16.82 -1.08
N THR A 90 6.99 17.76 -0.23
CA THR A 90 7.07 17.62 1.23
C THR A 90 6.25 16.43 1.71
N ARG A 91 4.99 16.29 1.26
CA ARG A 91 4.13 15.17 1.65
C ARG A 91 4.74 13.81 1.29
N VAL A 92 5.29 13.66 0.09
CA VAL A 92 5.93 12.40 -0.33
C VAL A 92 7.20 12.15 0.47
N ARG A 93 7.99 13.17 0.78
CA ARG A 93 9.17 13.05 1.66
C ARG A 93 8.78 12.58 3.06
N ASP A 94 7.74 13.17 3.65
CA ASP A 94 7.21 12.79 4.96
C ASP A 94 6.68 11.35 4.96
N LEU A 95 5.96 10.96 3.89
CA LEU A 95 5.52 9.58 3.72
C LEU A 95 6.70 8.61 3.67
N LEU A 96 7.75 8.92 2.91
CA LEU A 96 8.96 8.09 2.82
C LEU A 96 9.66 7.99 4.18
N ALA A 97 9.77 9.11 4.92
CA ALA A 97 10.39 9.14 6.24
C ALA A 97 9.68 8.23 7.26
N VAL A 98 8.34 8.10 7.18
CA VAL A 98 7.56 7.21 8.06
C VAL A 98 7.56 5.77 7.56
N SER A 99 7.44 5.59 6.23
CA SER A 99 7.18 4.26 5.68
C SER A 99 8.43 3.43 5.43
N MET A 100 9.53 4.05 4.95
CA MET A 100 10.70 3.29 4.55
C MET A 100 11.39 2.56 5.70
N PRO A 101 11.61 3.20 6.89
CA PRO A 101 12.14 2.47 8.05
C PRO A 101 11.26 1.30 8.47
N ARG A 102 9.94 1.50 8.43
CA ARG A 102 8.98 0.44 8.77
C ARG A 102 9.01 -0.72 7.77
N ILE A 103 9.12 -0.41 6.48
CA ILE A 103 9.23 -1.43 5.44
C ILE A 103 10.54 -2.21 5.60
N ALA A 104 11.64 -1.56 5.96
CA ALA A 104 12.92 -2.21 6.25
C ALA A 104 12.83 -3.11 7.49
N GLU A 105 12.22 -2.64 8.59
CA GLU A 105 11.99 -3.44 9.82
C GLU A 105 11.22 -4.74 9.52
N PHE A 106 10.18 -4.66 8.70
CA PHE A 106 9.33 -5.80 8.33
C PHE A 106 9.69 -6.40 6.96
N GLN A 107 10.92 -6.18 6.47
CA GLN A 107 11.34 -6.57 5.13
C GLN A 107 11.12 -8.07 4.86
N ALA A 108 11.43 -8.95 5.82
CA ALA A 108 11.22 -10.38 5.67
C ALA A 108 9.73 -10.73 5.48
N THR A 109 8.82 -10.07 6.19
CA THR A 109 7.37 -10.22 6.02
C THR A 109 6.93 -9.80 4.62
N PHE A 110 7.41 -8.64 4.13
CA PHE A 110 7.08 -8.17 2.79
C PHE A 110 7.68 -9.04 1.69
N ARG A 111 8.89 -9.59 1.89
CA ARG A 111 9.50 -10.59 0.99
C ARG A 111 8.66 -11.87 0.93
N ALA A 112 8.19 -12.38 2.08
CA ALA A 112 7.30 -13.55 2.12
C ALA A 112 5.97 -13.27 1.40
N SER A 113 5.39 -12.07 1.54
CA SER A 113 4.18 -11.68 0.82
C SER A 113 4.39 -11.58 -0.70
N LEU A 114 5.54 -11.09 -1.14
CA LEU A 114 5.92 -11.06 -2.57
C LEU A 114 6.07 -12.47 -3.10
N LYS A 115 6.75 -13.36 -2.36
CA LYS A 115 6.91 -14.78 -2.73
C LYS A 115 5.54 -15.43 -2.92
N LEU A 116 4.60 -15.27 -1.98
CA LEU A 116 3.23 -15.79 -2.13
C LEU A 116 2.54 -15.25 -3.40
N SER A 117 2.70 -13.95 -3.69
CA SER A 117 2.12 -13.33 -4.89
C SER A 117 2.67 -13.97 -6.18
N LEU A 118 3.97 -14.22 -6.24
CA LEU A 118 4.64 -14.87 -7.38
C LEU A 118 4.24 -16.34 -7.52
N GLU A 119 4.17 -17.07 -6.41
CA GLU A 119 3.71 -18.46 -6.39
C GLU A 119 2.27 -18.58 -6.89
N GLN A 120 1.35 -17.74 -6.40
CA GLN A 120 -0.03 -17.73 -6.87
C GLN A 120 -0.15 -17.29 -8.34
N TRP A 121 0.71 -16.37 -8.81
CA TRP A 121 0.76 -16.02 -10.22
C TRP A 121 1.14 -17.24 -11.07
N ALA A 122 2.17 -18.01 -10.68
CA ALA A 122 2.60 -19.22 -11.38
C ALA A 122 1.49 -20.30 -11.35
N GLN A 123 0.86 -20.51 -10.19
CA GLN A 123 -0.24 -21.46 -10.03
C GLN A 123 -1.45 -21.10 -10.91
N ARG A 124 -1.81 -19.81 -11.01
CA ARG A 124 -2.87 -19.36 -11.92
C ARG A 124 -2.54 -19.66 -13.38
N ARG A 125 -1.28 -19.40 -13.79
CA ARG A 125 -0.82 -19.70 -15.15
C ARG A 125 -0.87 -21.20 -15.45
N ALA A 126 -0.59 -22.05 -14.46
CA ALA A 126 -0.63 -23.51 -14.56
C ALA A 126 -2.04 -24.10 -14.36
N GLY A 127 -3.04 -23.30 -13.99
CA GLY A 127 -4.39 -23.79 -13.67
C GLY A 127 -4.47 -24.60 -12.36
N THR A 128 -3.49 -24.47 -11.47
CA THR A 128 -3.37 -25.27 -10.23
C THR A 128 -3.71 -24.50 -8.95
N LEU A 129 -4.07 -23.22 -9.02
CA LEU A 129 -4.40 -22.41 -7.83
C LEU A 129 -5.65 -22.90 -7.08
N GLY A 130 -6.53 -23.63 -7.76
CA GLY A 130 -7.80 -24.08 -7.16
C GLY A 130 -8.71 -22.91 -6.77
N ASN A 131 -9.37 -23.03 -5.61
CA ASN A 131 -10.26 -22.00 -5.06
C ASN A 131 -9.56 -21.05 -4.08
N GLU A 132 -8.25 -21.06 -3.98
CA GLU A 132 -7.50 -20.16 -3.09
C GLU A 132 -7.72 -18.70 -3.52
N PRO A 133 -8.14 -17.81 -2.60
CA PRO A 133 -8.30 -16.41 -2.91
C PRO A 133 -6.99 -15.77 -3.38
N ALA A 134 -7.09 -14.90 -4.39
CA ALA A 134 -5.93 -14.20 -4.89
C ALA A 134 -5.38 -13.23 -3.83
N PHE A 135 -4.09 -13.34 -3.56
CA PHE A 135 -3.38 -12.35 -2.75
C PHE A 135 -3.18 -11.07 -3.55
N LYS A 136 -3.80 -9.97 -3.09
CA LYS A 136 -3.69 -8.67 -3.75
C LYS A 136 -2.76 -7.77 -2.96
N ARG A 137 -1.84 -7.12 -3.64
CA ARG A 137 -0.92 -6.12 -3.11
C ARG A 137 -1.39 -4.75 -3.59
N GLY A 138 -1.82 -3.86 -2.71
CA GLY A 138 -2.45 -2.62 -3.18
C GLY A 138 -2.33 -1.41 -2.27
N HIS A 139 -1.94 -1.56 -1.01
CA HIS A 139 -1.92 -0.47 -0.02
C HIS A 139 -1.15 0.78 -0.46
N ARG A 140 -0.07 0.61 -1.26
CA ARG A 140 0.73 1.74 -1.77
C ARG A 140 -0.06 2.69 -2.66
N VAL A 141 -1.11 2.22 -3.33
CA VAL A 141 -1.89 3.05 -4.26
C VAL A 141 -2.56 4.18 -3.51
N ASP A 142 -3.25 3.85 -2.41
CA ASP A 142 -4.02 4.82 -1.64
C ASP A 142 -3.11 5.83 -0.92
N VAL A 143 -2.01 5.37 -0.31
CA VAL A 143 -1.09 6.26 0.41
C VAL A 143 -0.34 7.20 -0.54
N LEU A 144 0.06 6.73 -1.73
CA LEU A 144 0.72 7.58 -2.73
C LEU A 144 -0.25 8.58 -3.34
N GLN A 145 -1.48 8.17 -3.66
CA GLN A 145 -2.51 9.10 -4.13
C GLN A 145 -2.85 10.16 -3.07
N ALA A 146 -2.92 9.77 -1.80
CA ALA A 146 -3.11 10.72 -0.70
C ALA A 146 -1.92 11.69 -0.59
N ALA A 147 -0.68 11.22 -0.76
CA ALA A 147 0.50 12.08 -0.69
C ALA A 147 0.52 13.15 -1.79
N ILE A 148 0.16 12.79 -3.02
CA ILE A 148 0.15 13.74 -4.15
C ILE A 148 -1.20 14.41 -4.39
N ALA A 149 -2.17 14.27 -3.47
CA ALA A 149 -3.52 14.82 -3.62
C ALA A 149 -3.55 16.31 -3.99
N PRO A 150 -2.65 17.20 -3.47
CA PRO A 150 -2.63 18.62 -3.85
C PRO A 150 -2.40 18.86 -5.35
N LEU A 151 -1.81 17.91 -6.07
CA LEU A 151 -1.52 18.06 -7.50
C LEU A 151 -2.65 17.60 -8.43
N ARG A 152 -3.77 17.07 -7.90
CA ARG A 152 -4.84 16.50 -8.73
C ARG A 152 -5.39 17.51 -9.74
N ASP A 153 -5.69 18.72 -9.31
CA ASP A 153 -6.23 19.76 -10.19
C ASP A 153 -5.18 20.31 -11.17
N THR A 154 -3.93 20.32 -10.77
CA THR A 154 -2.81 20.82 -11.61
C THR A 154 -2.51 19.84 -12.74
N LEU A 155 -2.45 18.53 -12.44
CA LEU A 155 -2.07 17.51 -13.40
C LEU A 155 -3.24 16.96 -14.21
N GLY A 156 -4.48 17.17 -13.76
CA GLY A 156 -5.66 16.47 -14.26
C GLY A 156 -5.59 14.96 -13.95
N GLU A 157 -6.69 14.25 -14.19
CA GLU A 157 -6.81 12.84 -13.78
C GLU A 157 -5.76 11.90 -14.43
N ALA A 158 -5.45 12.13 -15.71
CA ALA A 158 -4.45 11.30 -16.42
C ALA A 158 -3.03 11.53 -15.90
N GLY A 159 -2.62 12.79 -15.71
CA GLY A 159 -1.31 13.15 -15.18
C GLY A 159 -1.15 12.71 -13.73
N PHE A 160 -2.17 12.90 -12.91
CA PHE A 160 -2.21 12.45 -11.51
C PHE A 160 -2.03 10.94 -11.39
N ARG A 161 -2.76 10.15 -12.20
CA ARG A 161 -2.63 8.70 -12.24
C ARG A 161 -1.24 8.27 -12.71
N ARG A 162 -0.70 8.89 -13.77
CA ARG A 162 0.65 8.61 -14.26
C ARG A 162 1.71 8.87 -13.18
N LEU A 163 1.62 9.99 -12.47
CA LEU A 163 2.54 10.29 -11.37
C LEU A 163 2.46 9.27 -10.23
N ALA A 164 1.24 8.90 -9.78
CA ALA A 164 1.06 7.89 -8.75
C ALA A 164 1.67 6.53 -9.15
N GLN A 165 1.50 6.12 -10.42
CA GLN A 165 2.09 4.91 -10.98
C GLN A 165 3.62 5.00 -11.01
N ALA A 166 4.20 6.12 -11.44
CA ALA A 166 5.64 6.33 -11.47
C ALA A 166 6.24 6.30 -10.05
N LEU A 167 5.63 7.01 -9.10
CA LEU A 167 6.06 7.00 -7.69
C LEU A 167 6.01 5.60 -7.08
N SER A 168 5.06 4.75 -7.49
CA SER A 168 4.97 3.39 -6.95
C SER A 168 6.15 2.48 -7.34
N LEU A 169 6.94 2.84 -8.36
CA LEU A 169 8.19 2.16 -8.72
C LEU A 169 9.34 2.51 -7.75
N SER A 170 9.25 3.69 -7.12
CA SER A 170 10.27 4.22 -6.20
C SER A 170 9.79 4.17 -4.74
N TYR A 171 8.87 3.26 -4.42
CA TYR A 171 8.26 3.13 -3.11
C TYR A 171 8.04 1.66 -2.72
N GLY A 172 8.35 1.33 -1.47
CA GLY A 172 8.05 0.02 -0.91
C GLY A 172 9.16 -1.00 -1.06
N LEU A 173 8.82 -2.28 -0.90
CA LEU A 173 9.77 -3.38 -0.91
C LEU A 173 10.58 -3.46 -2.21
N GLU A 174 9.94 -3.27 -3.37
CA GLU A 174 10.59 -3.46 -4.66
C GLU A 174 11.76 -2.48 -4.89
N LEU A 175 11.65 -1.27 -4.36
CA LEU A 175 12.77 -0.32 -4.34
C LEU A 175 13.96 -0.91 -3.57
N LEU A 176 13.71 -1.46 -2.36
CA LEU A 176 14.77 -2.07 -1.54
C LEU A 176 15.38 -3.30 -2.22
N LEU A 177 14.58 -4.15 -2.88
CA LEU A 177 15.09 -5.29 -3.65
C LEU A 177 16.07 -4.84 -4.74
N VAL A 178 15.75 -3.77 -5.46
CA VAL A 178 16.64 -3.26 -6.51
C VAL A 178 17.90 -2.63 -5.90
N LEU A 179 17.74 -1.75 -4.92
CA LEU A 179 18.86 -0.95 -4.43
C LEU A 179 19.78 -1.74 -3.49
N GLN A 180 19.24 -2.62 -2.65
CA GLN A 180 20.04 -3.44 -1.74
C GLN A 180 20.53 -4.74 -2.39
N ASP A 181 19.64 -5.52 -3.04
CA ASP A 181 20.01 -6.86 -3.53
C ASP A 181 20.82 -6.79 -4.83
N ILE A 182 20.61 -5.78 -5.69
CA ILE A 182 21.31 -5.66 -6.98
C ILE A 182 22.48 -4.67 -6.88
N TRP A 183 22.25 -3.50 -6.24
CA TRP A 183 23.28 -2.44 -6.15
C TRP A 183 24.13 -2.55 -4.88
N GLY A 184 23.70 -3.32 -3.86
CA GLY A 184 24.44 -3.48 -2.60
C GLY A 184 24.43 -2.25 -1.71
N LEU A 185 23.45 -1.33 -1.89
CA LEU A 185 23.37 -0.12 -1.10
C LEU A 185 22.89 -0.41 0.33
N GLU A 186 23.41 0.35 1.28
CA GLU A 186 22.87 0.37 2.63
C GLU A 186 21.49 1.08 2.65
N PHE A 187 20.74 0.91 3.75
CA PHE A 187 19.38 1.42 3.84
C PHE A 187 19.29 2.95 3.65
N ASP A 188 20.19 3.68 4.27
CA ASP A 188 20.20 5.17 4.21
C ASP A 188 20.47 5.66 2.78
N GLU A 189 21.42 5.02 2.07
CA GLU A 189 21.70 5.31 0.66
C GLU A 189 20.48 5.01 -0.23
N ALA A 190 19.80 3.89 0.02
CA ALA A 190 18.58 3.54 -0.71
C ALA A 190 17.44 4.53 -0.44
N GLN A 191 17.34 5.06 0.79
CA GLN A 191 16.38 6.10 1.15
C GLN A 191 16.68 7.43 0.45
N ASP A 192 17.94 7.82 0.35
CA ASP A 192 18.37 9.03 -0.37
C ASP A 192 18.01 8.94 -1.86
N VAL A 193 18.27 7.78 -2.50
CA VAL A 193 17.86 7.53 -3.89
C VAL A 193 16.35 7.62 -4.06
N ALA A 194 15.57 7.07 -3.12
CA ALA A 194 14.12 7.14 -3.14
C ALA A 194 13.61 8.59 -3.06
N GLN A 195 14.16 9.39 -2.15
CA GLN A 195 13.79 10.80 -1.99
C GLN A 195 14.15 11.62 -3.24
N TRP A 196 15.36 11.44 -3.75
CA TRP A 196 15.80 12.12 -4.97
C TRP A 196 14.90 11.79 -6.16
N THR A 197 14.63 10.49 -6.37
CA THR A 197 13.81 10.00 -7.50
C THR A 197 12.38 10.53 -7.42
N THR A 198 11.74 10.43 -6.26
CA THR A 198 10.35 10.88 -6.08
C THR A 198 10.23 12.39 -6.24
N GLY A 199 11.15 13.18 -5.72
CA GLY A 199 11.20 14.62 -5.92
C GLY A 199 11.39 14.99 -7.40
N ALA A 200 12.30 14.31 -8.11
CA ALA A 200 12.50 14.52 -9.55
C ALA A 200 11.22 14.21 -10.37
N LEU A 201 10.53 13.12 -10.05
CA LEU A 201 9.27 12.74 -10.72
C LEU A 201 8.16 13.78 -10.50
N ILE A 202 8.02 14.28 -9.27
CA ILE A 202 7.04 15.32 -8.94
C ILE A 202 7.32 16.60 -9.71
N ARG A 203 8.56 17.09 -9.67
CA ARG A 203 8.95 18.30 -10.41
C ARG A 203 8.77 18.16 -11.92
N ALA A 204 9.13 17.02 -12.49
CA ALA A 204 8.91 16.74 -13.90
C ALA A 204 7.40 16.73 -14.26
N ALA A 205 6.57 16.08 -13.45
CA ALA A 205 5.14 16.04 -13.68
C ALA A 205 4.48 17.44 -13.61
N ILE A 206 4.93 18.29 -12.69
CA ILE A 206 4.46 19.68 -12.58
C ILE A 206 4.90 20.49 -13.82
N ALA A 207 6.14 20.33 -14.28
CA ALA A 207 6.66 21.04 -15.45
C ALA A 207 5.95 20.64 -16.76
N GLU A 208 5.47 19.40 -16.86
CA GLU A 208 4.71 18.87 -18.01
C GLU A 208 3.20 19.16 -17.91
N ALA A 209 2.73 19.74 -16.82
CA ALA A 209 1.29 19.96 -16.61
C ALA A 209 0.74 20.92 -17.66
N PRO A 210 -0.45 20.65 -18.24
CA PRO A 210 -1.07 21.57 -19.18
C PRO A 210 -1.38 22.92 -18.49
N PRO A 211 -1.27 24.04 -19.21
CA PRO A 211 -1.57 25.35 -18.64
C PRO A 211 -3.00 25.35 -18.05
N ARG A 212 -3.14 25.88 -16.84
CA ARG A 212 -4.45 26.00 -16.17
C ARG A 212 -5.41 26.75 -17.10
N LYS A 213 -6.51 26.11 -17.50
CA LYS A 213 -7.61 26.80 -18.13
C LYS A 213 -8.15 27.84 -17.16
N THR A 214 -7.81 29.11 -17.37
CA THR A 214 -8.38 30.23 -16.63
C THR A 214 -9.90 30.14 -16.78
N ARG A 215 -10.62 29.98 -15.68
CA ARG A 215 -12.08 30.10 -15.67
C ARG A 215 -12.40 31.51 -16.11
N GLU A 216 -12.82 31.68 -17.38
CA GLU A 216 -13.43 32.93 -17.82
C GLU A 216 -14.64 33.19 -16.91
N THR A 217 -14.50 34.18 -16.04
CA THR A 217 -15.62 34.79 -15.35
C THR A 217 -16.49 35.43 -16.40
N LYS A 218 -17.60 34.77 -16.77
CA LYS A 218 -18.66 35.41 -17.56
C LYS A 218 -19.13 36.61 -16.77
N SER A 219 -18.59 37.77 -17.13
CA SER A 219 -19.14 39.07 -16.76
C SER A 219 -20.53 39.19 -17.37
N THR A 220 -21.54 38.96 -16.55
CA THR A 220 -22.93 39.23 -16.92
C THR A 220 -23.09 40.75 -16.99
N GLY A 221 -22.87 41.32 -18.17
CA GLY A 221 -23.16 42.68 -18.50
C GLY A 221 -24.65 42.95 -18.29
N ARG A 222 -24.98 43.59 -17.18
CA ARG A 222 -26.30 44.13 -16.87
C ARG A 222 -26.56 45.30 -17.81
N ARG A 223 -27.22 45.07 -18.97
CA ARG A 223 -27.78 46.16 -19.78
C ARG A 223 -28.88 46.81 -18.95
N ARG A 224 -28.60 48.01 -18.48
CA ARG A 224 -29.64 48.98 -18.09
C ARG A 224 -30.33 49.41 -19.41
N SER A 225 -31.60 49.12 -19.52
CA SER A 225 -32.50 49.79 -20.47
C SER A 225 -33.12 50.95 -19.71
N GLU A 226 -32.67 52.14 -20.01
CA GLU A 226 -33.46 53.35 -19.82
C GLU A 226 -34.47 53.43 -20.98
N GLN A 227 -35.72 53.43 -20.68
CA GLN A 227 -36.75 54.39 -21.12
C GLN A 227 -38.07 53.99 -20.51
#